data_00a6803999350dc858ea1ca45a45a107
#
_entry.id   00a6803999350dc858ea1ca45a45a107
#
_cell.length_a   1.000
_cell.length_b   1.000
_cell.length_c   1.000
_cell.angle_alpha   90.00
_cell.angle_beta   90.00
_cell.angle_gamma   90.00
#
_symmetry.space_group_name_H-M   'P 1'
#
loop_
_entity.id
_entity.type
_entity.pdbx_description
1 polymer ?
#
loop_
_entity_poly.entity_id
_entity_poly.type
_entity_poly.pdbx_seq_one_letter_code
_entity_poly.pdbx_strand_id
1 'polypeptide(L)'
;MSRMKRPVTVVIALLAALTMVLGVQGCSRAVDGTAIKSSGAGPRNNDSERTYPNLLKECDVLTEDILAETVGADPLDIQSTFVGAVCRWQAANPNGLVDITRFWFELGSLDYERQVADELKFPVEERRIAGVQSIVMRNPNDANACGVASDASGVVGWWVNPQAPGIDACGMAIKLMELTLATNS
;
A
#
# COMPACT_ATOMS: atom_id res chain seq x y z
N MET A 1 -15.60 37.01 66.80
CA MET A 1 -14.58 37.29 65.77
C MET A 1 -14.77 36.30 64.65
N SER A 2 -15.53 36.67 63.63
CA SER A 2 -15.87 35.87 62.49
C SER A 2 -14.92 36.21 61.33
N ARG A 3 -14.01 35.27 60.94
CA ARG A 3 -13.09 35.49 59.85
C ARG A 3 -13.70 35.00 58.52
N MET A 4 -13.96 35.95 57.67
CA MET A 4 -14.31 35.79 56.27
C MET A 4 -13.21 35.03 55.51
N LYS A 5 -13.49 33.73 55.14
CA LYS A 5 -12.62 32.89 54.26
C LYS A 5 -13.34 32.52 52.96
N ARG A 6 -14.19 33.37 52.40
CA ARG A 6 -15.02 33.03 51.25
C ARG A 6 -14.58 33.57 49.86
N PRO A 7 -13.62 34.49 49.65
CA PRO A 7 -13.31 34.93 48.30
C PRO A 7 -12.29 34.08 47.54
N VAL A 8 -11.42 33.33 48.24
CA VAL A 8 -10.35 32.57 47.56
C VAL A 8 -10.87 31.33 46.84
N THR A 9 -11.85 30.66 47.42
CA THR A 9 -12.40 29.42 46.85
C THR A 9 -13.22 29.68 45.57
N VAL A 10 -13.91 30.84 45.50
CA VAL A 10 -14.69 31.23 44.32
C VAL A 10 -13.78 31.61 43.13
N VAL A 11 -12.65 32.27 43.41
CA VAL A 11 -11.69 32.65 42.36
C VAL A 11 -10.99 31.44 41.75
N ILE A 12 -10.66 30.42 42.56
CA ILE A 12 -10.06 29.17 42.08
C ILE A 12 -11.05 28.36 41.24
N ALA A 13 -12.33 28.32 41.62
CA ALA A 13 -13.36 27.63 40.83
C ALA A 13 -13.63 28.32 39.47
N LEU A 14 -13.57 29.66 39.40
CA LEU A 14 -13.71 30.40 38.15
C LEU A 14 -12.50 30.23 37.22
N LEU A 15 -11.29 30.16 37.75
CA LEU A 15 -10.09 29.89 36.95
C LEU A 15 -10.05 28.48 36.40
N ALA A 16 -10.52 27.46 37.13
CA ALA A 16 -10.62 26.08 36.67
C ALA A 16 -11.68 25.90 35.58
N ALA A 17 -12.77 26.64 35.60
CA ALA A 17 -13.80 26.63 34.56
C ALA A 17 -13.31 27.29 33.25
N LEU A 18 -12.48 28.32 33.34
CA LEU A 18 -11.96 29.02 32.15
C LEU A 18 -10.91 28.24 31.41
N THR A 19 -10.17 27.34 32.05
CA THR A 19 -9.16 26.47 31.41
C THR A 19 -9.79 25.29 30.66
N MET A 20 -11.00 24.88 31.00
CA MET A 20 -11.69 23.77 30.27
C MET A 20 -12.32 24.22 28.95
N VAL A 21 -12.54 25.50 28.72
CA VAL A 21 -13.16 26.01 27.49
C VAL A 21 -12.12 26.22 26.37
N LEU A 22 -10.84 26.32 26.70
CA LEU A 22 -9.76 26.54 25.72
C LEU A 22 -9.15 25.23 25.15
N GLY A 23 -9.58 24.07 25.61
CA GLY A 23 -9.01 22.75 25.24
C GLY A 23 -9.67 22.03 24.09
N VAL A 24 -10.72 22.55 23.45
CA VAL A 24 -11.46 21.87 22.38
C VAL A 24 -11.33 22.61 21.05
N GLN A 25 -10.13 23.04 20.70
CA GLN A 25 -9.82 23.31 19.30
C GLN A 25 -9.21 22.05 18.69
N GLY A 26 -10.03 21.02 18.57
CA GLY A 26 -9.73 19.85 17.75
C GLY A 26 -9.47 20.30 16.32
N CYS A 27 -8.37 19.86 15.75
CA CYS A 27 -7.97 20.07 14.37
C CYS A 27 -9.02 19.52 13.39
N SER A 28 -10.11 20.23 13.18
CA SER A 28 -10.94 20.07 12.00
C SER A 28 -10.52 21.13 10.96
N ARG A 29 -9.31 20.97 10.40
CA ARG A 29 -9.05 21.56 9.11
C ARG A 29 -9.83 20.71 8.11
N ALA A 30 -10.97 21.21 7.67
CA ALA A 30 -11.55 20.76 6.42
C ALA A 30 -10.46 21.02 5.36
N VAL A 31 -9.89 19.95 4.86
CA VAL A 31 -9.10 20.02 3.63
C VAL A 31 -10.14 20.21 2.54
N ASP A 32 -10.30 21.44 2.06
CA ASP A 32 -11.01 21.70 0.81
C ASP A 32 -10.20 21.07 -0.34
N GLY A 33 -10.25 19.73 -0.39
CA GLY A 33 -9.76 18.97 -1.51
C GLY A 33 -10.77 19.11 -2.65
N THR A 34 -10.55 20.07 -3.54
CA THR A 34 -11.20 20.01 -4.84
C THR A 34 -10.69 18.75 -5.51
N ALA A 35 -11.56 17.77 -5.76
CA ALA A 35 -11.22 16.61 -6.57
C ALA A 35 -10.85 17.12 -7.97
N ILE A 36 -9.57 17.32 -8.20
CA ILE A 36 -9.05 17.61 -9.53
C ILE A 36 -9.14 16.29 -10.26
N LYS A 37 -10.08 16.19 -11.20
CA LYS A 37 -10.08 15.11 -12.21
C LYS A 37 -8.68 15.15 -12.81
N SER A 38 -7.89 14.09 -12.58
CA SER A 38 -6.57 13.94 -13.18
C SER A 38 -6.74 14.04 -14.69
N SER A 39 -6.47 15.22 -15.24
CA SER A 39 -6.47 15.49 -16.69
C SER A 39 -5.19 14.95 -17.36
N GLY A 40 -4.50 14.07 -16.68
CA GLY A 40 -3.26 13.43 -17.15
C GLY A 40 -3.44 12.06 -17.76
N ALA A 41 -4.65 11.66 -18.12
CA ALA A 41 -4.82 10.56 -19.06
C ALA A 41 -4.47 11.05 -20.46
N GLY A 42 -3.16 11.30 -20.71
CA GLY A 42 -2.63 11.32 -22.05
C GLY A 42 -2.94 9.99 -22.75
N PRO A 43 -2.88 9.91 -24.09
CA PRO A 43 -3.11 8.68 -24.80
C PRO A 43 -2.18 7.63 -24.19
N ARG A 44 -2.77 6.57 -23.63
CA ARG A 44 -2.02 5.44 -23.10
C ARG A 44 -1.27 4.82 -24.27
N ASN A 45 0.02 4.99 -24.30
CA ASN A 45 0.88 4.15 -25.12
C ASN A 45 0.98 2.80 -24.41
N ASN A 46 -0.15 2.08 -24.34
CA ASN A 46 -0.12 0.67 -24.01
C ASN A 46 0.50 -0.03 -25.21
N ASP A 47 1.80 -0.24 -25.18
CA ASP A 47 2.52 -1.04 -26.18
C ASP A 47 2.10 -2.52 -26.19
N SER A 48 1.21 -2.91 -25.29
CA SER A 48 0.66 -4.25 -25.27
C SER A 48 -0.81 -4.21 -25.73
N GLU A 49 -1.06 -4.64 -26.95
CA GLU A 49 -2.39 -5.07 -27.41
C GLU A 49 -2.92 -6.28 -26.61
N ARG A 50 -2.22 -6.66 -25.54
CA ARG A 50 -2.60 -7.79 -24.69
C ARG A 50 -3.72 -7.34 -23.76
N THR A 51 -4.85 -8.04 -23.85
CA THR A 51 -5.92 -7.95 -22.84
C THR A 51 -5.58 -8.91 -21.69
N TYR A 52 -5.78 -8.46 -20.45
CA TYR A 52 -5.57 -9.26 -19.25
C TYR A 52 -6.90 -9.47 -18.51
N PRO A 53 -7.79 -10.33 -19.02
CA PRO A 53 -9.16 -10.47 -18.51
C PRO A 53 -9.22 -10.98 -17.06
N ASN A 54 -8.17 -11.67 -16.60
CA ASN A 54 -8.13 -12.21 -15.24
C ASN A 54 -7.68 -11.18 -14.19
N LEU A 55 -7.09 -10.05 -14.58
CA LEU A 55 -6.78 -8.98 -13.64
C LEU A 55 -8.03 -8.37 -13.02
N LEU A 56 -9.17 -8.47 -13.71
CA LEU A 56 -10.49 -8.02 -13.23
C LEU A 56 -11.01 -8.89 -12.07
N LYS A 57 -10.48 -10.09 -11.86
CA LYS A 57 -10.85 -10.95 -10.73
C LYS A 57 -10.22 -10.49 -9.41
N GLU A 58 -9.69 -9.30 -9.40
CA GLU A 58 -9.14 -8.68 -8.20
C GLU A 58 -8.16 -9.60 -7.45
N CYS A 59 -8.59 -10.09 -6.27
CA CYS A 59 -7.71 -10.84 -5.38
C CYS A 59 -7.54 -12.32 -5.76
N ASP A 60 -8.34 -12.83 -6.68
CA ASP A 60 -8.34 -14.25 -7.06
C ASP A 60 -7.43 -14.57 -8.26
N VAL A 61 -6.61 -13.62 -8.70
CA VAL A 61 -5.73 -13.81 -9.88
C VAL A 61 -4.70 -14.91 -9.66
N LEU A 62 -4.22 -15.06 -8.43
CA LEU A 62 -3.41 -16.19 -7.96
C LEU A 62 -4.10 -16.81 -6.75
N THR A 63 -4.07 -18.15 -6.67
CA THR A 63 -4.64 -18.86 -5.51
C THR A 63 -3.76 -18.69 -4.27
N GLU A 64 -4.33 -18.87 -3.09
CA GLU A 64 -3.57 -18.82 -1.84
C GLU A 64 -2.46 -19.87 -1.80
N ASP A 65 -2.66 -21.05 -2.41
CA ASP A 65 -1.61 -22.07 -2.57
C ASP A 65 -0.40 -21.54 -3.34
N ILE A 66 -0.63 -20.84 -4.46
CA ILE A 66 0.44 -20.24 -5.28
C ILE A 66 1.14 -19.13 -4.51
N LEU A 67 0.38 -18.31 -3.79
CA LEU A 67 0.95 -17.24 -2.96
C LEU A 67 1.83 -17.83 -1.86
N ALA A 68 1.32 -18.81 -1.13
CA ALA A 68 2.04 -19.48 -0.04
C ALA A 68 3.31 -20.15 -0.55
N GLU A 69 3.22 -20.93 -1.64
CA GLU A 69 4.39 -21.57 -2.27
C GLU A 69 5.45 -20.54 -2.67
N THR A 70 5.02 -19.42 -3.29
CA THR A 70 5.94 -18.37 -3.75
C THR A 70 6.71 -17.72 -2.61
N VAL A 71 6.07 -17.53 -1.45
CA VAL A 71 6.72 -16.93 -0.27
C VAL A 71 7.26 -17.95 0.72
N GLY A 72 7.21 -19.25 0.38
CA GLY A 72 7.74 -20.34 1.19
C GLY A 72 6.96 -20.55 2.49
N ALA A 73 5.65 -20.38 2.44
CA ALA A 73 4.72 -20.62 3.55
C ALA A 73 3.85 -21.85 3.33
N ASP A 74 3.18 -22.34 4.37
CA ASP A 74 2.13 -23.34 4.24
C ASP A 74 0.82 -22.65 3.80
N PRO A 75 0.09 -23.19 2.82
CA PRO A 75 -1.21 -22.65 2.41
C PRO A 75 -2.25 -22.52 3.54
N LEU A 76 -2.13 -23.35 4.58
CA LEU A 76 -3.01 -23.29 5.74
C LEU A 76 -2.68 -22.14 6.69
N ASP A 77 -1.49 -21.55 6.56
CA ASP A 77 -0.99 -20.45 7.38
C ASP A 77 -1.05 -19.10 6.67
N ILE A 78 -1.89 -18.96 5.63
CA ILE A 78 -2.13 -17.71 4.93
C ILE A 78 -3.45 -17.09 5.39
N GLN A 79 -3.45 -15.80 5.64
CA GLN A 79 -4.63 -15.01 5.99
C GLN A 79 -4.81 -13.89 4.98
N SER A 80 -6.04 -13.75 4.46
CA SER A 80 -6.38 -12.73 3.46
C SER A 80 -7.28 -11.64 4.02
N THR A 81 -7.07 -10.41 3.55
CA THR A 81 -7.92 -9.25 3.81
C THR A 81 -8.04 -8.41 2.55
N PHE A 82 -9.26 -8.06 2.16
CA PHE A 82 -9.54 -7.34 0.94
C PHE A 82 -10.11 -5.95 1.23
N VAL A 83 -9.56 -4.92 0.58
CA VAL A 83 -10.05 -3.54 0.68
C VAL A 83 -10.07 -2.92 -0.72
N GLY A 84 -11.18 -3.02 -1.41
CA GLY A 84 -11.34 -2.51 -2.77
C GLY A 84 -10.34 -3.13 -3.76
N ALA A 85 -9.63 -2.30 -4.50
CA ALA A 85 -8.62 -2.73 -5.48
C ALA A 85 -7.29 -3.17 -4.86
N VAL A 86 -7.22 -3.30 -3.53
CA VAL A 86 -6.03 -3.71 -2.80
C VAL A 86 -6.31 -4.99 -2.04
N CYS A 87 -5.54 -6.01 -2.34
CA CYS A 87 -5.59 -7.32 -1.69
C CYS A 87 -4.36 -7.48 -0.79
N ARG A 88 -4.56 -7.99 0.40
CA ARG A 88 -3.49 -8.24 1.37
C ARG A 88 -3.57 -9.66 1.88
N TRP A 89 -2.41 -10.27 2.02
CA TRP A 89 -2.23 -11.56 2.65
C TRP A 89 -1.09 -11.46 3.66
N GLN A 90 -1.20 -12.24 4.71
CA GLN A 90 -0.12 -12.48 5.64
C GLN A 90 0.14 -13.98 5.68
N ALA A 91 1.36 -14.38 5.41
CA ALA A 91 1.78 -15.78 5.33
C ALA A 91 2.87 -16.08 6.35
N ALA A 92 2.79 -17.23 7.01
CA ALA A 92 3.79 -17.68 7.96
C ALA A 92 4.89 -18.47 7.24
N ASN A 93 6.00 -17.79 6.92
CA ASN A 93 7.22 -18.43 6.44
C ASN A 93 8.03 -18.94 7.65
N PRO A 94 8.79 -20.03 7.56
CA PRO A 94 9.62 -20.54 8.67
C PRO A 94 10.58 -19.52 9.27
N ASN A 95 10.98 -18.51 8.51
CA ASN A 95 11.87 -17.44 8.97
C ASN A 95 11.14 -16.20 9.53
N GLY A 96 9.80 -16.17 9.49
CA GLY A 96 8.99 -15.07 9.99
C GLY A 96 7.78 -14.76 9.10
N LEU A 97 6.94 -13.83 9.52
CA LEU A 97 5.78 -13.43 8.76
C LEU A 97 6.19 -12.67 7.48
N VAL A 98 5.43 -12.88 6.43
CA VAL A 98 5.57 -12.17 5.15
C VAL A 98 4.24 -11.52 4.81
N ASP A 99 4.22 -10.19 4.75
CA ASP A 99 3.07 -9.44 4.28
C ASP A 99 3.16 -9.31 2.76
N ILE A 100 2.05 -9.65 2.09
CA ILE A 100 1.93 -9.59 0.64
C ILE A 100 0.80 -8.63 0.33
N THR A 101 1.03 -7.69 -0.58
CA THR A 101 0.01 -6.77 -1.05
C THR A 101 -0.03 -6.81 -2.57
N ARG A 102 -1.22 -6.95 -3.14
CA ARG A 102 -1.49 -6.74 -4.55
C ARG A 102 -2.39 -5.54 -4.73
N PHE A 103 -2.11 -4.74 -5.74
CA PHE A 103 -3.00 -3.70 -6.21
C PHE A 103 -3.18 -3.77 -7.73
N TRP A 104 -4.31 -3.28 -8.19
CA TRP A 104 -4.56 -3.05 -9.60
C TRP A 104 -5.37 -1.78 -9.76
N PHE A 105 -4.84 -0.87 -10.55
CA PHE A 105 -5.48 0.40 -10.87
C PHE A 105 -5.73 0.47 -12.37
N GLU A 106 -6.97 0.27 -12.78
CA GLU A 106 -7.39 0.27 -14.18
C GLU A 106 -7.01 1.56 -14.90
N LEU A 107 -7.11 2.70 -14.22
CA LEU A 107 -6.74 4.02 -14.75
C LEU A 107 -5.32 4.43 -14.37
N GLY A 108 -4.57 3.56 -13.70
CA GLY A 108 -3.18 3.78 -13.34
C GLY A 108 -2.24 3.71 -14.53
N SER A 109 -1.03 4.21 -14.34
CA SER A 109 0.05 4.11 -15.32
C SER A 109 1.37 3.84 -14.61
N LEU A 110 2.29 3.17 -15.30
CA LEU A 110 3.62 2.92 -14.77
C LEU A 110 4.40 4.24 -14.53
N ASP A 111 4.14 5.28 -15.33
CA ASP A 111 4.73 6.59 -15.13
C ASP A 111 4.28 7.23 -13.83
N TYR A 112 3.01 7.04 -13.46
CA TYR A 112 2.51 7.51 -12.17
C TYR A 112 3.15 6.76 -11.00
N GLU A 113 3.34 5.44 -11.12
CA GLU A 113 4.05 4.66 -10.10
C GLU A 113 5.51 5.10 -9.95
N ARG A 114 6.20 5.47 -11.05
CA ARG A 114 7.54 6.06 -10.99
C ARG A 114 7.55 7.39 -10.25
N GLN A 115 6.57 8.25 -10.54
CA GLN A 115 6.44 9.54 -9.84
C GLN A 115 6.23 9.33 -8.34
N VAL A 116 5.33 8.43 -7.95
CA VAL A 116 5.09 8.08 -6.53
C VAL A 116 6.37 7.54 -5.89
N ALA A 117 7.08 6.64 -6.56
CA ALA A 117 8.34 6.10 -6.06
C ALA A 117 9.40 7.21 -5.87
N ASP A 118 9.50 8.16 -6.81
CA ASP A 118 10.41 9.30 -6.69
C ASP A 118 10.05 10.24 -5.53
N GLU A 119 8.77 10.54 -5.35
CA GLU A 119 8.28 11.34 -4.22
C GLU A 119 8.60 10.68 -2.87
N LEU A 120 8.47 9.35 -2.81
CA LEU A 120 8.80 8.54 -1.63
C LEU A 120 10.31 8.25 -1.50
N LYS A 121 11.13 8.65 -2.47
CA LYS A 121 12.57 8.37 -2.54
C LYS A 121 12.88 6.88 -2.61
N PHE A 122 11.99 6.10 -3.22
CA PHE A 122 12.23 4.69 -3.46
C PHE A 122 13.15 4.51 -4.68
N PRO A 123 14.30 3.83 -4.55
CA PRO A 123 15.08 3.40 -5.70
C PRO A 123 14.25 2.55 -6.66
N VAL A 124 14.30 2.89 -7.95
CA VAL A 124 13.55 2.21 -9.02
C VAL A 124 14.55 1.57 -9.99
N GLU A 125 14.29 0.32 -10.35
CA GLU A 125 14.99 -0.42 -11.39
C GLU A 125 13.99 -0.73 -12.52
N GLU A 126 14.29 -0.28 -13.74
CA GLU A 126 13.51 -0.60 -14.93
C GLU A 126 13.74 -2.05 -15.34
N ARG A 127 12.67 -2.78 -15.64
CA ARG A 127 12.73 -4.21 -15.98
C ARG A 127 11.63 -4.61 -16.94
N ARG A 128 11.87 -5.69 -17.71
CA ARG A 128 10.81 -6.41 -18.42
C ARG A 128 10.53 -7.72 -17.72
N ILE A 129 9.26 -7.95 -17.34
CA ILE A 129 8.80 -9.18 -16.70
C ILE A 129 7.77 -9.81 -17.62
N ALA A 130 7.99 -11.06 -18.03
CA ALA A 130 7.18 -11.75 -19.04
C ALA A 130 6.94 -10.90 -20.31
N GLY A 131 7.91 -10.07 -20.70
CA GLY A 131 7.83 -9.19 -21.86
C GLY A 131 7.09 -7.87 -21.63
N VAL A 132 6.53 -7.64 -20.44
CA VAL A 132 5.80 -6.43 -20.07
C VAL A 132 6.74 -5.44 -19.39
N GLN A 133 6.57 -4.15 -19.70
CA GLN A 133 7.32 -3.07 -19.06
C GLN A 133 6.98 -3.01 -17.57
N SER A 134 7.99 -3.00 -16.74
CA SER A 134 7.83 -3.11 -15.28
C SER A 134 8.89 -2.30 -14.56
N ILE A 135 8.62 -1.98 -13.30
CA ILE A 135 9.59 -1.39 -12.38
C ILE A 135 9.69 -2.23 -11.11
N VAL A 136 10.89 -2.32 -10.57
CA VAL A 136 11.15 -2.89 -9.24
C VAL A 136 11.50 -1.75 -8.30
N MET A 137 10.84 -1.70 -7.16
CA MET A 137 10.95 -0.61 -6.17
C MET A 137 11.41 -1.15 -4.83
N ARG A 138 12.29 -0.44 -4.15
CA ARG A 138 12.76 -0.79 -2.81
C ARG A 138 12.39 0.31 -1.84
N ASN A 139 11.89 -0.08 -0.66
CA ASN A 139 11.63 0.90 0.40
C ASN A 139 12.96 1.19 1.16
N PRO A 140 13.51 2.42 1.10
CA PRO A 140 14.76 2.73 1.79
C PRO A 140 14.62 2.71 3.33
N ASN A 141 13.38 2.82 3.85
CA ASN A 141 13.10 2.76 5.28
C ASN A 141 12.83 1.34 5.77
N ASP A 142 12.69 0.38 4.86
CA ASP A 142 12.51 -1.03 5.12
C ASP A 142 13.25 -1.84 4.05
N ALA A 143 14.51 -2.15 4.33
CA ALA A 143 15.39 -2.83 3.39
C ALA A 143 14.91 -4.26 3.01
N ASN A 144 13.96 -4.81 3.78
CA ASN A 144 13.37 -6.11 3.50
C ASN A 144 12.22 -6.03 2.49
N ALA A 145 11.56 -4.86 2.37
CA ALA A 145 10.41 -4.70 1.49
C ALA A 145 10.81 -4.46 0.04
N CYS A 146 10.11 -5.13 -0.87
CA CYS A 146 10.28 -4.93 -2.31
C CYS A 146 8.94 -4.92 -3.03
N GLY A 147 8.79 -3.97 -3.96
CA GLY A 147 7.62 -3.83 -4.81
C GLY A 147 7.96 -4.02 -6.28
N VAL A 148 6.99 -4.47 -7.04
CA VAL A 148 7.01 -4.56 -8.50
C VAL A 148 5.72 -3.99 -9.04
N ALA A 149 5.80 -3.15 -10.07
CA ALA A 149 4.65 -2.70 -10.82
C ALA A 149 4.85 -2.95 -12.31
N SER A 150 3.78 -3.31 -13.02
CA SER A 150 3.79 -3.62 -14.46
C SER A 150 2.66 -2.91 -15.18
N ASP A 151 2.92 -2.48 -16.42
CA ASP A 151 1.94 -1.89 -17.32
C ASP A 151 1.09 -2.99 -17.98
N ALA A 152 -0.09 -3.25 -17.40
CA ALA A 152 -0.95 -4.36 -17.79
C ALA A 152 -2.43 -3.98 -17.68
N SER A 153 -3.00 -3.41 -18.75
CA SER A 153 -4.39 -2.87 -18.79
C SER A 153 -4.68 -1.91 -17.62
N GLY A 154 -3.82 -0.91 -17.45
CA GLY A 154 -3.65 -0.10 -16.27
C GLY A 154 -2.34 -0.47 -15.60
N VAL A 155 -2.25 -0.37 -14.30
CA VAL A 155 -1.07 -0.81 -13.56
C VAL A 155 -1.44 -1.87 -12.53
N VAL A 156 -0.72 -2.97 -12.55
CA VAL A 156 -0.79 -4.01 -11.51
C VAL A 156 0.51 -4.02 -10.73
N GLY A 157 0.41 -4.21 -9.43
CA GLY A 157 1.60 -4.27 -8.59
C GLY A 157 1.51 -5.30 -7.47
N TRP A 158 2.68 -5.73 -7.04
CA TRP A 158 2.89 -6.60 -5.90
C TRP A 158 3.92 -5.99 -4.96
N TRP A 159 3.63 -6.00 -3.68
CA TRP A 159 4.59 -5.74 -2.62
C TRP A 159 4.75 -6.97 -1.76
N VAL A 160 6.00 -7.30 -1.45
CA VAL A 160 6.36 -8.35 -0.49
C VAL A 160 7.19 -7.71 0.59
N ASN A 161 6.74 -7.85 1.83
CA ASN A 161 7.38 -7.27 3.00
C ASN A 161 7.58 -8.35 4.09
N PRO A 162 8.72 -9.05 4.07
CA PRO A 162 9.09 -9.97 5.15
C PRO A 162 9.40 -9.20 6.43
N GLN A 163 8.86 -9.65 7.55
CA GLN A 163 9.14 -9.07 8.88
C GLN A 163 10.47 -9.54 9.46
N ALA A 164 11.13 -10.51 8.82
CA ALA A 164 12.45 -10.99 9.19
C ALA A 164 13.47 -10.75 8.07
N PRO A 165 14.75 -10.49 8.42
CA PRO A 165 15.80 -10.29 7.43
C PRO A 165 16.17 -11.61 6.72
N GLY A 166 16.79 -11.49 5.54
CA GLY A 166 17.33 -12.64 4.79
C GLY A 166 16.34 -13.35 3.88
N ILE A 167 15.12 -12.87 3.77
CA ILE A 167 14.13 -13.35 2.79
C ILE A 167 14.24 -12.51 1.52
N ASP A 168 14.28 -13.15 0.35
CA ASP A 168 14.37 -12.46 -0.95
C ASP A 168 13.01 -11.91 -1.40
N ALA A 169 12.61 -10.79 -0.82
CA ALA A 169 11.35 -10.13 -1.17
C ALA A 169 11.25 -9.73 -2.63
N CYS A 170 12.36 -9.29 -3.25
CA CYS A 170 12.33 -8.90 -4.66
C CYS A 170 12.16 -10.09 -5.59
N GLY A 171 12.84 -11.20 -5.33
CA GLY A 171 12.63 -12.45 -6.07
C GLY A 171 11.18 -12.92 -5.97
N MET A 172 10.60 -12.89 -4.77
CA MET A 172 9.20 -13.23 -4.52
C MET A 172 8.23 -12.28 -5.27
N ALA A 173 8.41 -10.97 -5.16
CA ALA A 173 7.56 -9.99 -5.82
C ALA A 173 7.61 -10.12 -7.35
N ILE A 174 8.81 -10.31 -7.92
CA ILE A 174 9.01 -10.57 -9.35
C ILE A 174 8.30 -11.86 -9.76
N LYS A 175 8.44 -12.94 -8.97
CA LYS A 175 7.79 -14.22 -9.26
C LYS A 175 6.27 -14.12 -9.25
N LEU A 176 5.69 -13.42 -8.27
CA LEU A 176 4.25 -13.14 -8.23
C LEU A 176 3.78 -12.37 -9.46
N MET A 177 4.57 -11.39 -9.91
CA MET A 177 4.27 -10.65 -11.13
C MET A 177 4.37 -11.54 -12.37
N GLU A 178 5.39 -12.38 -12.51
CA GLU A 178 5.52 -13.33 -13.62
C GLU A 178 4.30 -14.25 -13.70
N LEU A 179 3.88 -14.82 -12.57
CA LEU A 179 2.72 -15.70 -12.49
C LEU A 179 1.43 -14.95 -12.86
N THR A 180 1.27 -13.73 -12.37
CA THR A 180 0.13 -12.86 -12.69
C THR A 180 0.04 -12.60 -14.19
N LEU A 181 1.14 -12.24 -14.83
CA LEU A 181 1.18 -11.94 -16.25
C LEU A 181 1.01 -13.21 -17.11
N ALA A 182 1.48 -14.36 -16.63
CA ALA A 182 1.33 -15.64 -17.31
C ALA A 182 -0.12 -16.15 -17.32
N THR A 183 -0.93 -15.86 -16.30
CA THR A 183 -2.34 -16.27 -16.27
C THR A 183 -3.19 -15.57 -17.34
N ASN A 184 -2.66 -14.55 -18.00
CA ASN A 184 -3.35 -13.67 -18.94
C ASN A 184 -2.78 -13.74 -20.37
N SER A 185 -1.86 -14.67 -20.60
CA SER A 185 -1.22 -14.89 -21.92
C SER A 185 -1.92 -15.95 -22.76
#